data_23d50b7894747d0b22b5bcba62910c25
#
_entry.id   23d50b7894747d0b22b5bcba62910c25
#
_cell.length_a   1.000
_cell.length_b   1.000
_cell.length_c   1.000
_cell.angle_alpha   90.00
_cell.angle_beta   90.00
_cell.angle_gamma   90.00
#
_symmetry.space_group_name_H-M   'P 1'
#
loop_
_entity.id
_entity.type
_entity.pdbx_description
1 polymer ?
#
loop_
_entity_poly.entity_id
_entity_poly.type
_entity_poly.pdbx_seq_one_letter_code
_entity_poly.pdbx_strand_id
1 'polypeptide(L)'
;MSASLAGELLTVAERLDDLFASFRRHLRAEGRSERTAVIYGQAIGFFSAWLTTHGRPATADEFTRSAIRAWLAELADSREPPTIRTYYKGLRRFARWLVDEGELNEDPMAKLDVPHVQDKPVPVIDDADLAALLKACNGKTFDDRRDEAIFRLLLDCGVRASELSGLDLDDVDLDREVAMVRGKGNKLRPVYFGARTARAVDRYLRERRRHRLTHNTALLLSQRGRLSPDGIRDVLTKRGRMAGVEALHPHRFRHTFAHDFLLSGGQERDLKRLAGWSSDVMLERYGASAADVRAREATKRLRRGGRV
;
A
#
# COMPACT_ATOMS: atom_id res chain seq x y z
N MET A 1 -5.77 45.74 -52.76
CA MET A 1 -6.60 45.41 -51.61
C MET A 1 -6.65 43.87 -51.50
N SER A 2 -5.79 43.29 -50.71
CA SER A 2 -5.78 41.85 -50.47
C SER A 2 -6.00 41.68 -48.97
N ALA A 3 -7.21 41.27 -48.58
CA ALA A 3 -7.56 40.93 -47.23
C ALA A 3 -6.98 39.54 -46.90
N SER A 4 -6.08 39.51 -45.94
CA SER A 4 -5.54 38.31 -45.33
C SER A 4 -6.64 37.67 -44.46
N LEU A 5 -7.20 36.57 -44.92
CA LEU A 5 -7.99 35.65 -44.11
C LEU A 5 -7.00 34.77 -43.31
N ALA A 6 -6.53 35.29 -42.18
CA ALA A 6 -5.94 34.46 -41.15
C ALA A 6 -7.11 33.69 -40.48
N GLY A 7 -7.34 32.45 -40.93
CA GLY A 7 -8.25 31.55 -40.26
C GLY A 7 -7.69 31.21 -38.88
N GLU A 8 -8.29 31.74 -37.84
CA GLU A 8 -8.17 31.18 -36.48
C GLU A 8 -8.68 29.74 -36.55
N LEU A 9 -7.77 28.79 -36.61
CA LEU A 9 -8.05 27.42 -36.25
C LEU A 9 -8.46 27.43 -34.76
N LEU A 10 -9.74 27.45 -34.52
CA LEU A 10 -10.32 27.11 -33.23
C LEU A 10 -9.79 25.70 -32.88
N THR A 11 -8.70 25.65 -32.15
CA THR A 11 -8.21 24.41 -31.57
C THR A 11 -9.30 23.91 -30.64
N VAL A 12 -9.98 22.85 -31.05
CA VAL A 12 -10.98 22.19 -30.18
C VAL A 12 -10.20 21.67 -28.97
N ALA A 13 -10.51 22.21 -27.81
CA ALA A 13 -9.86 21.79 -26.56
C ALA A 13 -9.98 20.28 -26.38
N GLU A 14 -8.85 19.60 -26.15
CA GLU A 14 -8.82 18.16 -26.02
C GLU A 14 -9.57 17.69 -24.77
N ARG A 15 -10.24 16.56 -24.88
CA ARG A 15 -10.96 15.95 -23.75
C ARG A 15 -9.99 15.38 -22.75
N LEU A 16 -10.28 15.54 -21.45
CA LEU A 16 -9.45 14.99 -20.38
C LEU A 16 -9.28 13.47 -20.46
N ASP A 17 -10.28 12.75 -20.98
CA ASP A 17 -10.21 11.28 -21.13
C ASP A 17 -9.21 10.86 -22.23
N ASP A 18 -9.14 11.61 -23.34
CA ASP A 18 -8.19 11.35 -24.43
C ASP A 18 -6.76 11.70 -23.99
N LEU A 19 -6.60 12.82 -23.30
CA LEU A 19 -5.34 13.24 -22.69
C LEU A 19 -4.88 12.22 -21.62
N PHE A 20 -5.80 11.64 -20.86
CA PHE A 20 -5.44 10.59 -19.91
C PHE A 20 -4.90 9.34 -20.62
N ALA A 21 -5.43 8.96 -21.78
CA ALA A 21 -4.88 7.84 -22.53
C ALA A 21 -3.41 8.06 -22.93
N SER A 22 -3.04 9.29 -23.29
CA SER A 22 -1.66 9.69 -23.58
C SER A 22 -0.81 9.73 -22.31
N PHE A 23 -1.31 10.32 -21.23
CA PHE A 23 -0.65 10.33 -19.93
C PHE A 23 -0.37 8.92 -19.39
N ARG A 24 -1.28 7.97 -19.61
CA ARG A 24 -1.07 6.56 -19.23
C ARG A 24 0.12 5.94 -19.98
N ARG A 25 0.31 6.28 -21.28
CA ARG A 25 1.49 5.85 -22.05
C ARG A 25 2.77 6.46 -21.48
N HIS A 26 2.74 7.75 -21.15
CA HIS A 26 3.86 8.45 -20.50
C HIS A 26 4.24 7.80 -19.15
N LEU A 27 3.27 7.51 -18.28
CA LEU A 27 3.53 6.83 -17.00
C LEU A 27 4.18 5.44 -17.18
N ARG A 28 3.80 4.71 -18.24
CA ARG A 28 4.43 3.42 -18.58
C ARG A 28 5.89 3.61 -19.03
N ALA A 29 6.17 4.62 -19.85
CA ALA A 29 7.54 4.95 -20.27
C ALA A 29 8.43 5.33 -19.07
N GLU A 30 7.87 5.99 -18.04
CA GLU A 30 8.55 6.25 -16.76
C GLU A 30 8.71 5.01 -15.86
N GLY A 31 8.25 3.85 -16.27
CA GLY A 31 8.30 2.63 -15.45
C GLY A 31 7.36 2.65 -14.24
N ARG A 32 6.28 3.46 -14.26
CA ARG A 32 5.27 3.45 -13.20
C ARG A 32 4.40 2.20 -13.27
N SER A 33 3.98 1.73 -12.10
CA SER A 33 3.11 0.55 -12.03
C SER A 33 1.74 0.82 -12.65
N GLU A 34 1.12 -0.20 -13.26
CA GLU A 34 -0.24 -0.11 -13.79
C GLU A 34 -1.24 0.33 -12.72
N ARG A 35 -1.06 -0.13 -11.47
CA ARG A 35 -1.88 0.32 -10.33
C ARG A 35 -1.80 1.84 -10.10
N THR A 36 -0.62 2.45 -10.28
CA THR A 36 -0.45 3.91 -10.19
C THR A 36 -1.25 4.61 -11.28
N ALA A 37 -1.18 4.11 -12.52
CA ALA A 37 -1.94 4.65 -13.64
C ALA A 37 -3.46 4.54 -13.41
N VAL A 38 -3.94 3.41 -12.88
CA VAL A 38 -5.35 3.22 -12.53
C VAL A 38 -5.80 4.23 -11.46
N ILE A 39 -5.03 4.42 -10.39
CA ILE A 39 -5.37 5.38 -9.32
C ILE A 39 -5.42 6.82 -9.85
N TYR A 40 -4.47 7.21 -10.70
CA TYR A 40 -4.47 8.54 -11.29
C TYR A 40 -5.64 8.71 -12.27
N GLY A 41 -5.93 7.68 -13.07
CA GLY A 41 -7.08 7.67 -13.96
C GLY A 41 -8.42 7.81 -13.23
N GLN A 42 -8.56 7.16 -12.08
CA GLN A 42 -9.75 7.34 -11.25
C GLN A 42 -9.92 8.81 -10.80
N ALA A 43 -8.84 9.48 -10.38
CA ALA A 43 -8.91 10.88 -9.98
C ALA A 43 -9.34 11.78 -11.15
N ILE A 44 -8.76 11.57 -12.35
CA ILE A 44 -9.08 12.34 -13.55
C ILE A 44 -10.52 12.06 -13.98
N GLY A 45 -10.94 10.79 -14.02
CA GLY A 45 -12.31 10.40 -14.40
C GLY A 45 -13.37 10.96 -13.44
N PHE A 46 -13.11 10.97 -12.12
CA PHE A 46 -14.03 11.60 -11.16
C PHE A 46 -14.10 13.11 -11.32
N PHE A 47 -12.99 13.76 -11.63
CA PHE A 47 -12.99 15.20 -11.91
C PHE A 47 -13.72 15.51 -13.23
N SER A 48 -13.49 14.73 -14.30
CA SER A 48 -14.21 14.84 -15.57
C SER A 48 -15.73 14.67 -15.41
N ALA A 49 -16.14 13.67 -14.64
CA ALA A 49 -17.55 13.44 -14.31
C ALA A 49 -18.14 14.61 -13.52
N TRP A 50 -17.40 15.16 -12.56
CA TRP A 50 -17.82 16.32 -11.79
C TRP A 50 -18.01 17.57 -12.67
N LEU A 51 -17.09 17.87 -13.59
CA LEU A 51 -17.25 18.94 -14.57
C LEU A 51 -18.56 18.77 -15.36
N THR A 52 -18.79 17.58 -15.88
CA THR A 52 -20.00 17.27 -16.68
C THR A 52 -21.28 17.45 -15.88
N THR A 53 -21.31 17.01 -14.61
CA THR A 53 -22.49 17.19 -13.73
C THR A 53 -22.76 18.64 -13.38
N HIS A 54 -21.74 19.51 -13.47
CA HIS A 54 -21.87 20.96 -13.28
C HIS A 54 -22.06 21.73 -14.61
N GLY A 55 -22.42 21.02 -15.69
CA GLY A 55 -22.70 21.66 -16.99
C GLY A 55 -21.45 22.20 -17.70
N ARG A 56 -20.26 21.76 -17.31
CA ARG A 56 -18.96 22.17 -17.89
C ARG A 56 -18.41 21.06 -18.77
N PRO A 57 -17.78 21.37 -19.92
CA PRO A 57 -17.13 20.35 -20.73
C PRO A 57 -15.92 19.78 -20.01
N ALA A 58 -15.71 18.45 -20.15
CA ALA A 58 -14.56 17.77 -19.57
C ALA A 58 -13.33 17.90 -20.47
N THR A 59 -12.82 19.14 -20.64
CA THR A 59 -11.69 19.50 -21.51
C THR A 59 -10.54 20.10 -20.75
N ALA A 60 -9.37 20.24 -21.39
CA ALA A 60 -8.17 20.85 -20.80
C ALA A 60 -8.41 22.29 -20.34
N ASP A 61 -9.20 23.09 -21.05
CA ASP A 61 -9.51 24.47 -20.69
C ASP A 61 -10.28 24.57 -19.35
N GLU A 62 -11.04 23.55 -19.01
CA GLU A 62 -11.78 23.45 -17.74
C GLU A 62 -10.93 22.90 -16.60
N PHE A 63 -9.70 22.46 -16.87
CA PHE A 63 -8.78 22.00 -15.86
C PHE A 63 -8.10 23.17 -15.13
N THR A 64 -8.90 24.02 -14.51
CA THR A 64 -8.50 25.26 -13.86
C THR A 64 -8.34 25.12 -12.36
N ARG A 65 -7.55 26.04 -11.77
CA ARG A 65 -7.38 26.09 -10.30
C ARG A 65 -8.70 26.23 -9.55
N SER A 66 -9.61 27.06 -10.05
CA SER A 66 -10.93 27.29 -9.44
C SER A 66 -11.78 26.02 -9.48
N ALA A 67 -11.82 25.31 -10.61
CA ALA A 67 -12.55 24.06 -10.76
C ALA A 67 -11.99 22.97 -9.85
N ILE A 68 -10.68 22.79 -9.84
CA ILE A 68 -10.03 21.78 -8.98
C ILE A 68 -10.28 22.07 -7.50
N ARG A 69 -10.19 23.35 -7.09
CA ARG A 69 -10.49 23.75 -5.70
C ARG A 69 -11.93 23.45 -5.32
N ALA A 70 -12.91 23.80 -6.18
CA ALA A 70 -14.32 23.54 -5.95
C ALA A 70 -14.59 22.03 -5.82
N TRP A 71 -14.04 21.23 -6.73
CA TRP A 71 -14.17 19.78 -6.67
C TRP A 71 -13.55 19.15 -5.41
N LEU A 72 -12.36 19.60 -5.01
CA LEU A 72 -11.71 19.11 -3.78
C LEU A 72 -12.51 19.50 -2.51
N ALA A 73 -13.14 20.68 -2.50
CA ALA A 73 -14.01 21.10 -1.41
C ALA A 73 -15.26 20.20 -1.31
N GLU A 74 -15.93 19.93 -2.43
CA GLU A 74 -17.11 19.05 -2.47
C GLU A 74 -16.76 17.59 -2.11
N LEU A 75 -15.57 17.12 -2.49
CA LEU A 75 -15.09 15.80 -2.07
C LEU A 75 -14.91 15.69 -0.55
N ALA A 76 -14.62 16.80 0.15
CA ALA A 76 -14.44 16.79 1.60
C ALA A 76 -15.73 16.40 2.35
N ASP A 77 -16.88 16.63 1.74
CA ASP A 77 -18.19 16.29 2.34
C ASP A 77 -18.52 14.78 2.19
N SER A 78 -17.86 14.08 1.26
CA SER A 78 -18.23 12.71 0.88
C SER A 78 -17.11 11.68 0.96
N ARG A 79 -15.86 12.12 1.14
CA ARG A 79 -14.67 11.25 1.09
C ARG A 79 -13.73 11.49 2.26
N GLU A 80 -13.12 10.41 2.71
CA GLU A 80 -12.07 10.47 3.74
C GLU A 80 -10.82 11.24 3.26
N PRO A 81 -10.17 12.04 4.12
CA PRO A 81 -9.01 12.85 3.79
C PRO A 81 -7.86 12.11 3.07
N PRO A 82 -7.51 10.85 3.40
CA PRO A 82 -6.50 10.09 2.67
C PRO A 82 -6.86 9.84 1.20
N THR A 83 -8.15 9.66 0.89
CA THR A 83 -8.66 9.48 -0.47
C THR A 83 -8.52 10.77 -1.26
N ILE A 84 -8.92 11.90 -0.68
CA ILE A 84 -8.79 13.23 -1.28
C ILE A 84 -7.33 13.55 -1.59
N ARG A 85 -6.44 13.28 -0.64
CA ARG A 85 -4.99 13.43 -0.83
C ARG A 85 -4.45 12.55 -1.98
N THR A 86 -5.00 11.36 -2.15
CA THR A 86 -4.63 10.46 -3.25
C THR A 86 -5.06 11.03 -4.60
N TYR A 87 -6.30 11.53 -4.70
CA TYR A 87 -6.80 12.18 -5.92
C TYR A 87 -6.05 13.46 -6.24
N TYR A 88 -5.80 14.31 -5.23
CA TYR A 88 -4.96 15.49 -5.37
C TYR A 88 -3.59 15.16 -6.00
N LYS A 89 -2.92 14.11 -5.52
CA LYS A 89 -1.62 13.68 -6.08
C LYS A 89 -1.73 13.22 -7.53
N GLY A 90 -2.81 12.54 -7.89
CA GLY A 90 -3.10 12.11 -9.26
C GLY A 90 -3.28 13.30 -10.18
N LEU A 91 -4.15 14.26 -9.81
CA LEU A 91 -4.37 15.48 -10.59
C LEU A 91 -3.09 16.33 -10.69
N ARG A 92 -2.32 16.47 -9.60
CA ARG A 92 -1.07 17.24 -9.62
C ARG A 92 -0.03 16.66 -10.58
N ARG A 93 0.04 15.33 -10.68
CA ARG A 93 0.94 14.68 -11.63
C ARG A 93 0.45 14.87 -13.07
N PHE A 94 -0.85 14.81 -13.28
CA PHE A 94 -1.48 15.05 -14.56
C PHE A 94 -1.32 16.52 -15.01
N ALA A 95 -1.55 17.48 -14.12
CA ALA A 95 -1.37 18.91 -14.39
C ALA A 95 0.03 19.23 -14.91
N ARG A 96 1.06 18.68 -14.27
CA ARG A 96 2.45 18.89 -14.72
C ARG A 96 2.69 18.30 -16.10
N TRP A 97 2.19 17.11 -16.34
CA TRP A 97 2.29 16.47 -17.64
C TRP A 97 1.58 17.29 -18.72
N LEU A 98 0.39 17.84 -18.46
CA LEU A 98 -0.32 18.72 -19.39
C LEU A 98 0.51 19.97 -19.75
N VAL A 99 1.23 20.54 -18.80
CA VAL A 99 2.14 21.67 -19.07
C VAL A 99 3.35 21.22 -19.89
N ASP A 100 3.94 20.06 -19.53
CA ASP A 100 5.11 19.52 -20.25
C ASP A 100 4.78 19.17 -21.71
N GLU A 101 3.54 18.77 -22.03
CA GLU A 101 3.05 18.49 -23.39
C GLU A 101 2.51 19.74 -24.11
N GLY A 102 2.42 20.89 -23.42
CA GLY A 102 1.92 22.14 -24.02
C GLY A 102 0.41 22.27 -24.06
N GLU A 103 -0.33 21.36 -23.42
CA GLU A 103 -1.80 21.39 -23.32
C GLU A 103 -2.31 22.49 -22.36
N LEU A 104 -1.45 22.93 -21.45
CA LEU A 104 -1.68 24.03 -20.52
C LEU A 104 -0.46 24.96 -20.50
N ASN A 105 -0.71 26.28 -20.44
CA ASN A 105 0.34 27.29 -20.35
C ASN A 105 0.98 27.35 -18.95
N GLU A 106 0.22 27.01 -17.89
CA GLU A 106 0.70 27.01 -16.51
C GLU A 106 0.07 25.89 -15.68
N ASP A 107 0.77 25.43 -14.65
CA ASP A 107 0.25 24.40 -13.72
C ASP A 107 -0.83 25.00 -12.79
N PRO A 108 -2.12 24.65 -12.98
CA PRO A 108 -3.20 25.17 -12.15
C PRO A 108 -3.11 24.72 -10.71
N MET A 109 -2.30 23.70 -10.41
CA MET A 109 -2.11 23.16 -9.06
C MET A 109 -0.85 23.66 -8.35
N ALA A 110 -0.03 24.52 -9.00
CA ALA A 110 1.25 25.01 -8.44
C ALA A 110 1.08 25.69 -7.07
N LYS A 111 -0.03 26.42 -6.88
CA LYS A 111 -0.35 27.17 -5.64
C LYS A 111 -1.52 26.57 -4.84
N LEU A 112 -1.85 25.29 -5.08
CA LEU A 112 -2.84 24.58 -4.28
C LEU A 112 -2.13 23.77 -3.20
N ASP A 113 -2.55 23.95 -1.96
CA ASP A 113 -2.03 23.21 -0.82
C ASP A 113 -2.46 21.74 -0.86
N VAL A 114 -1.58 20.88 -0.40
CA VAL A 114 -1.89 19.47 -0.24
C VAL A 114 -2.92 19.30 0.87
N PRO A 115 -4.05 18.59 0.64
CA PRO A 115 -5.03 18.34 1.69
C PRO A 115 -4.36 17.76 2.93
N HIS A 116 -4.61 18.38 4.08
CA HIS A 116 -4.06 17.93 5.36
C HIS A 116 -4.72 16.61 5.75
N VAL A 117 -3.92 15.63 6.11
CA VAL A 117 -4.37 14.35 6.63
C VAL A 117 -3.73 14.16 7.99
N GLN A 118 -4.55 14.08 9.02
CA GLN A 118 -4.06 13.67 10.33
C GLN A 118 -3.64 12.19 10.25
N ASP A 119 -2.40 11.90 10.58
CA ASP A 119 -1.92 10.53 10.70
C ASP A 119 -2.55 9.90 11.95
N LYS A 120 -3.58 9.08 11.75
CA LYS A 120 -4.13 8.26 12.84
C LYS A 120 -3.15 7.13 13.14
N PRO A 121 -2.80 6.89 14.41
CA PRO A 121 -1.99 5.73 14.77
C PRO A 121 -2.63 4.44 14.25
N VAL A 122 -1.85 3.59 13.59
CA VAL A 122 -2.34 2.26 13.20
C VAL A 122 -2.34 1.39 14.47
N PRO A 123 -3.46 0.81 14.88
CA PRO A 123 -3.51 0.00 16.09
C PRO A 123 -2.64 -1.26 15.93
N VAL A 124 -1.85 -1.54 16.96
CA VAL A 124 -1.09 -2.79 17.10
C VAL A 124 -2.07 -3.94 17.35
N ILE A 125 -1.73 -5.16 16.94
CA ILE A 125 -2.47 -6.36 17.30
C ILE A 125 -1.88 -6.85 18.62
N ASP A 126 -2.68 -6.93 19.67
CA ASP A 126 -2.21 -7.41 20.96
C ASP A 126 -2.09 -8.94 21.02
N ASP A 127 -1.47 -9.45 22.09
CA ASP A 127 -1.22 -10.88 22.26
C ASP A 127 -2.51 -11.70 22.36
N ALA A 128 -3.58 -11.14 22.92
CA ALA A 128 -4.88 -11.82 23.05
C ALA A 128 -5.54 -11.97 21.67
N ASP A 129 -5.54 -10.90 20.87
CA ASP A 129 -6.00 -10.91 19.49
C ASP A 129 -5.18 -11.90 18.64
N LEU A 130 -3.84 -11.89 18.78
CA LEU A 130 -2.96 -12.84 18.09
C LEU A 130 -3.27 -14.29 18.44
N ALA A 131 -3.47 -14.59 19.72
CA ALA A 131 -3.84 -15.92 20.19
C ALA A 131 -5.20 -16.35 19.61
N ALA A 132 -6.20 -15.47 19.60
CA ALA A 132 -7.52 -15.73 19.03
C ALA A 132 -7.44 -15.99 17.51
N LEU A 133 -6.65 -15.20 16.77
CA LEU A 133 -6.44 -15.36 15.34
C LEU A 133 -5.77 -16.70 15.00
N LEU A 134 -4.72 -17.08 15.73
CA LEU A 134 -4.05 -18.37 15.54
C LEU A 134 -4.97 -19.54 15.92
N LYS A 135 -5.81 -19.40 16.95
CA LYS A 135 -6.84 -20.37 17.32
C LYS A 135 -7.89 -20.55 16.22
N ALA A 136 -8.28 -19.45 15.55
CA ALA A 136 -9.21 -19.51 14.42
C ALA A 136 -8.63 -20.25 13.19
N CYS A 137 -7.31 -20.45 13.13
CA CYS A 137 -6.62 -21.25 12.12
C CYS A 137 -6.24 -22.67 12.57
N ASN A 138 -6.62 -23.09 13.79
CA ASN A 138 -6.16 -24.35 14.40
C ASN A 138 -6.91 -25.60 13.89
N GLY A 139 -7.17 -25.67 12.58
CA GLY A 139 -7.75 -26.83 11.92
C GLY A 139 -6.69 -27.70 11.21
N LYS A 140 -7.18 -28.74 10.50
CA LYS A 140 -6.34 -29.67 9.74
C LYS A 140 -6.55 -29.56 8.23
N THR A 141 -7.48 -28.71 7.78
CA THR A 141 -7.74 -28.55 6.36
C THR A 141 -6.61 -27.78 5.66
N PHE A 142 -6.56 -27.90 4.35
CA PHE A 142 -5.64 -27.12 3.53
C PHE A 142 -5.74 -25.61 3.84
N ASP A 143 -6.95 -25.06 3.92
CA ASP A 143 -7.16 -23.64 4.21
C ASP A 143 -6.69 -23.27 5.62
N ASP A 144 -6.96 -24.09 6.64
CA ASP A 144 -6.50 -23.82 8.00
C ASP A 144 -4.98 -23.76 8.08
N ARG A 145 -4.28 -24.71 7.45
CA ARG A 145 -2.80 -24.76 7.45
C ARG A 145 -2.20 -23.62 6.66
N ARG A 146 -2.78 -23.28 5.50
CA ARG A 146 -2.36 -22.14 4.70
C ARG A 146 -2.53 -20.83 5.46
N ASP A 147 -3.70 -20.63 6.05
CA ASP A 147 -4.06 -19.41 6.75
C ASP A 147 -3.18 -19.21 7.99
N GLU A 148 -2.88 -20.28 8.77
CA GLU A 148 -1.90 -20.23 9.86
C GLU A 148 -0.51 -19.79 9.36
N ALA A 149 -0.04 -20.37 8.25
CA ALA A 149 1.24 -19.99 7.67
C ALA A 149 1.28 -18.52 7.23
N ILE A 150 0.19 -18.02 6.63
CA ILE A 150 0.04 -16.60 6.25
C ILE A 150 0.17 -15.70 7.48
N PHE A 151 -0.58 -15.98 8.55
CA PHE A 151 -0.56 -15.18 9.78
C PHE A 151 0.83 -15.11 10.38
N ARG A 152 1.49 -16.26 10.51
CA ARG A 152 2.82 -16.32 11.11
C ARG A 152 3.89 -15.62 10.28
N LEU A 153 3.87 -15.79 8.95
CA LEU A 153 4.79 -15.09 8.06
C LEU A 153 4.57 -13.57 8.08
N LEU A 154 3.32 -13.11 8.15
CA LEU A 154 3.04 -11.67 8.28
C LEU A 154 3.55 -11.12 9.61
N LEU A 155 3.41 -11.87 10.70
CA LEU A 155 3.86 -11.46 12.05
C LEU A 155 5.38 -11.42 12.15
N ASP A 156 6.05 -12.50 11.77
CA ASP A 156 7.50 -12.63 11.95
C ASP A 156 8.29 -11.77 10.96
N CYS A 157 7.79 -11.63 9.75
CA CYS A 157 8.55 -10.98 8.66
C CYS A 157 8.09 -9.55 8.36
N GLY A 158 6.91 -9.14 8.80
CA GLY A 158 6.35 -7.82 8.48
C GLY A 158 6.23 -7.53 6.99
N VAL A 159 6.11 -8.54 6.14
CA VAL A 159 6.06 -8.41 4.67
C VAL A 159 4.75 -7.78 4.18
N ARG A 160 4.78 -7.20 2.98
CA ARG A 160 3.57 -6.73 2.31
C ARG A 160 2.79 -7.92 1.74
N ALA A 161 1.45 -7.76 1.60
CA ALA A 161 0.63 -8.80 0.97
C ALA A 161 1.12 -9.20 -0.43
N SER A 162 1.59 -8.22 -1.22
CA SER A 162 2.15 -8.49 -2.54
C SER A 162 3.49 -9.24 -2.50
N GLU A 163 4.32 -8.97 -1.50
CA GLU A 163 5.59 -9.69 -1.28
C GLU A 163 5.32 -11.13 -0.86
N LEU A 164 4.40 -11.33 0.07
CA LEU A 164 3.99 -12.66 0.54
C LEU A 164 3.32 -13.49 -0.56
N SER A 165 2.38 -12.88 -1.31
CA SER A 165 1.74 -13.51 -2.47
C SER A 165 2.75 -13.88 -3.57
N GLY A 166 3.82 -13.08 -3.72
CA GLY A 166 4.85 -13.27 -4.73
C GLY A 166 5.83 -14.39 -4.47
N LEU A 167 5.88 -14.97 -3.26
CA LEU A 167 6.82 -16.03 -2.92
C LEU A 167 6.54 -17.30 -3.73
N ASP A 168 7.62 -17.89 -4.24
CA ASP A 168 7.67 -19.25 -4.77
C ASP A 168 8.22 -20.23 -3.72
N LEU A 169 8.11 -21.51 -3.99
CA LEU A 169 8.63 -22.57 -3.10
C LEU A 169 10.14 -22.43 -2.89
N ASP A 170 10.88 -22.11 -3.95
CA ASP A 170 12.33 -21.98 -3.92
C ASP A 170 12.81 -20.69 -3.23
N ASP A 171 11.92 -19.74 -2.98
CA ASP A 171 12.24 -18.53 -2.22
C ASP A 171 12.29 -18.76 -0.70
N VAL A 172 11.92 -19.95 -0.18
CA VAL A 172 11.78 -20.24 1.25
C VAL A 172 12.68 -21.39 1.68
N ASP A 173 13.61 -21.10 2.58
CA ASP A 173 14.47 -22.07 3.24
C ASP A 173 14.00 -22.24 4.70
N LEU A 174 13.37 -23.38 5.00
CA LEU A 174 12.82 -23.68 6.34
C LEU A 174 13.91 -24.03 7.35
N ASP A 175 15.04 -24.60 6.90
CA ASP A 175 16.12 -24.99 7.76
C ASP A 175 16.93 -23.79 8.24
N ARG A 176 17.06 -22.78 7.36
CA ARG A 176 17.70 -21.49 7.68
C ARG A 176 16.73 -20.44 8.20
N GLU A 177 15.44 -20.75 8.26
CA GLU A 177 14.37 -19.85 8.73
C GLU A 177 14.37 -18.50 7.98
N VAL A 178 14.57 -18.52 6.67
CA VAL A 178 14.67 -17.32 5.81
C VAL A 178 13.81 -17.47 4.55
N ALA A 179 13.27 -16.34 4.10
CA ALA A 179 12.63 -16.23 2.79
C ALA A 179 13.17 -15.00 2.02
N MET A 180 13.26 -15.13 0.68
CA MET A 180 13.69 -14.05 -0.21
C MET A 180 12.48 -13.36 -0.83
N VAL A 181 12.18 -12.14 -0.40
CA VAL A 181 11.02 -11.38 -0.92
C VAL A 181 11.45 -10.33 -1.94
N ARG A 182 10.56 -10.11 -2.94
CA ARG A 182 10.73 -9.10 -3.98
C ARG A 182 9.95 -7.83 -3.63
N GLY A 183 10.68 -6.75 -3.33
CA GLY A 183 10.11 -5.45 -3.01
C GLY A 183 9.90 -4.54 -4.23
N LYS A 184 9.61 -3.27 -3.97
CA LYS A 184 9.43 -2.25 -5.00
C LYS A 184 10.70 -2.15 -5.88
N GLY A 185 10.50 -2.12 -7.20
CA GLY A 185 11.61 -2.07 -8.17
C GLY A 185 12.34 -3.42 -8.29
N ASN A 186 11.66 -4.53 -8.00
CA ASN A 186 12.21 -5.90 -8.09
C ASN A 186 13.44 -6.16 -7.21
N LYS A 187 13.64 -5.38 -6.14
CA LYS A 187 14.77 -5.55 -5.22
C LYS A 187 14.51 -6.72 -4.28
N LEU A 188 15.42 -7.70 -4.29
CA LEU A 188 15.39 -8.83 -3.38
C LEU A 188 15.91 -8.42 -1.99
N ARG A 189 15.27 -8.94 -0.95
CA ARG A 189 15.79 -8.88 0.42
C ARG A 189 15.43 -10.14 1.19
N PRO A 190 16.28 -10.57 2.11
CA PRO A 190 15.94 -11.63 3.06
C PRO A 190 14.94 -11.10 4.10
N VAL A 191 14.06 -11.98 4.52
CA VAL A 191 13.19 -11.82 5.70
C VAL A 191 13.33 -13.07 6.54
N TYR A 192 13.33 -12.93 7.85
CA TYR A 192 13.60 -14.01 8.79
C TYR A 192 12.34 -14.34 9.59
N PHE A 193 12.18 -15.60 9.94
CA PHE A 193 11.07 -16.08 10.76
C PHE A 193 11.59 -17.12 11.76
N GLY A 194 10.82 -17.41 12.78
CA GLY A 194 11.24 -18.36 13.81
C GLY A 194 10.73 -19.78 13.58
N ALA A 195 11.22 -20.72 14.39
CA ALA A 195 10.91 -22.15 14.31
C ALA A 195 9.39 -22.47 14.37
N ARG A 196 8.59 -21.67 15.04
CA ARG A 196 7.12 -21.85 15.08
C ARG A 196 6.51 -21.58 13.71
N THR A 197 7.00 -20.58 13.00
CA THR A 197 6.57 -20.22 11.65
C THR A 197 7.07 -21.24 10.64
N ALA A 198 8.33 -21.66 10.72
CA ALA A 198 8.88 -22.75 9.90
C ALA A 198 8.01 -24.02 9.99
N ARG A 199 7.64 -24.43 11.21
CA ARG A 199 6.75 -25.59 11.42
C ARG A 199 5.35 -25.40 10.85
N ALA A 200 4.80 -24.18 10.91
CA ALA A 200 3.49 -23.91 10.32
C ALA A 200 3.53 -23.98 8.80
N VAL A 201 4.57 -23.41 8.19
CA VAL A 201 4.81 -23.49 6.74
C VAL A 201 5.02 -24.94 6.31
N ASP A 202 5.83 -25.73 7.03
CA ASP A 202 6.03 -27.16 6.74
C ASP A 202 4.71 -27.94 6.78
N ARG A 203 3.87 -27.72 7.82
CA ARG A 203 2.55 -28.35 7.89
C ARG A 203 1.66 -27.98 6.71
N TYR A 204 1.69 -26.72 6.29
CA TYR A 204 1.00 -26.26 5.10
C TYR A 204 1.55 -26.94 3.84
N LEU A 205 2.86 -27.00 3.66
CA LEU A 205 3.50 -27.61 2.49
C LEU A 205 3.14 -29.10 2.34
N ARG A 206 2.97 -29.83 3.44
CA ARG A 206 2.49 -31.22 3.42
C ARG A 206 1.08 -31.34 2.85
N GLU A 207 0.15 -30.45 3.26
CA GLU A 207 -1.20 -30.43 2.68
C GLU A 207 -1.19 -29.91 1.23
N ARG A 208 -0.32 -28.94 0.93
CA ARG A 208 -0.17 -28.38 -0.41
C ARG A 208 0.25 -29.45 -1.44
N ARG A 209 1.05 -30.46 -1.06
CA ARG A 209 1.42 -31.59 -1.94
C ARG A 209 0.21 -32.40 -2.42
N ARG A 210 -0.89 -32.35 -1.71
CA ARG A 210 -2.17 -33.01 -2.06
C ARG A 210 -3.11 -32.12 -2.84
N HIS A 211 -2.77 -30.86 -3.01
CA HIS A 211 -3.60 -29.90 -3.74
C HIS A 211 -3.56 -30.15 -5.25
N ARG A 212 -4.71 -30.00 -5.95
CA ARG A 212 -4.82 -30.22 -7.40
C ARG A 212 -3.85 -29.38 -8.25
N LEU A 213 -3.39 -28.25 -7.71
CA LEU A 213 -2.42 -27.33 -8.35
C LEU A 213 -1.03 -27.46 -7.75
N THR A 214 -0.63 -28.62 -7.26
CA THR A 214 0.67 -28.85 -6.60
C THR A 214 1.87 -28.54 -7.53
N HIS A 215 1.67 -28.64 -8.85
CA HIS A 215 2.68 -28.31 -9.88
C HIS A 215 2.98 -26.79 -9.99
N ASN A 216 2.13 -25.92 -9.43
CA ASN A 216 2.36 -24.47 -9.44
C ASN A 216 3.54 -24.14 -8.51
N THR A 217 4.44 -23.23 -8.93
CA THR A 217 5.61 -22.85 -8.14
C THR A 217 5.29 -21.96 -6.94
N ALA A 218 4.14 -21.25 -6.95
CA ALA A 218 3.74 -20.35 -5.88
C ALA A 218 3.74 -21.02 -4.51
N LEU A 219 4.34 -20.39 -3.50
CA LEU A 219 4.27 -20.86 -2.12
C LEU A 219 2.83 -21.01 -1.68
N LEU A 220 2.02 -19.94 -1.80
CA LEU A 220 0.64 -19.90 -1.35
C LEU A 220 -0.34 -20.13 -2.50
N LEU A 221 -1.22 -21.11 -2.34
CA LEU A 221 -2.22 -21.47 -3.33
C LEU A 221 -3.64 -21.09 -2.88
N SER A 222 -4.42 -20.69 -3.87
CA SER A 222 -5.88 -20.64 -3.83
C SER A 222 -6.47 -21.76 -4.69
N GLN A 223 -7.79 -21.86 -4.74
CA GLN A 223 -8.48 -22.80 -5.65
C GLN A 223 -8.21 -22.53 -7.16
N ARG A 224 -7.72 -21.34 -7.51
CA ARG A 224 -7.52 -20.91 -8.92
C ARG A 224 -6.05 -20.78 -9.33
N GLY A 225 -5.12 -20.96 -8.41
CA GLY A 225 -3.68 -20.78 -8.63
C GLY A 225 -2.99 -20.09 -7.47
N ARG A 226 -1.99 -19.28 -7.76
CA ARG A 226 -1.32 -18.41 -6.77
C ARG A 226 -2.35 -17.58 -6.01
N LEU A 227 -2.25 -17.58 -4.68
CA LEU A 227 -3.10 -16.72 -3.84
C LEU A 227 -2.70 -15.25 -4.06
N SER A 228 -3.64 -14.44 -4.54
CA SER A 228 -3.41 -13.02 -4.83
C SER A 228 -3.27 -12.19 -3.54
N PRO A 229 -2.72 -10.96 -3.62
CA PRO A 229 -2.71 -10.03 -2.48
C PRO A 229 -4.11 -9.73 -1.93
N ASP A 230 -5.14 -9.70 -2.79
CA ASP A 230 -6.53 -9.52 -2.37
C ASP A 230 -7.05 -10.77 -1.69
N GLY A 231 -6.72 -11.97 -2.21
CA GLY A 231 -7.02 -13.23 -1.54
C GLY A 231 -6.40 -13.34 -0.14
N ILE A 232 -5.19 -12.80 0.08
CA ILE A 232 -4.61 -12.69 1.43
C ILE A 232 -5.47 -11.77 2.31
N ARG A 233 -5.94 -10.63 1.79
CA ARG A 233 -6.83 -9.72 2.56
C ARG A 233 -8.16 -10.41 2.93
N ASP A 234 -8.72 -11.18 1.99
CA ASP A 234 -9.94 -11.95 2.23
C ASP A 234 -9.75 -12.99 3.34
N VAL A 235 -8.61 -13.70 3.34
CA VAL A 235 -8.23 -14.64 4.42
C VAL A 235 -8.17 -13.90 5.75
N LEU A 236 -7.46 -12.77 5.83
CA LEU A 236 -7.35 -11.98 7.06
C LEU A 236 -8.72 -11.51 7.55
N THR A 237 -9.55 -10.99 6.67
CA THR A 237 -10.91 -10.53 6.99
C THR A 237 -11.78 -11.68 7.51
N LYS A 238 -11.76 -12.83 6.83
CA LYS A 238 -12.52 -14.01 7.21
C LYS A 238 -12.12 -14.52 8.60
N ARG A 239 -10.82 -14.73 8.81
CA ARG A 239 -10.30 -15.25 10.10
C ARG A 239 -10.42 -14.21 11.22
N GLY A 240 -10.22 -12.92 10.92
CA GLY A 240 -10.46 -11.84 11.87
C GLY A 240 -11.90 -11.87 12.40
N ARG A 241 -12.87 -11.97 11.50
CA ARG A 241 -14.29 -12.07 11.86
C ARG A 241 -14.58 -13.31 12.73
N MET A 242 -13.95 -14.47 12.42
CA MET A 242 -14.07 -15.69 13.23
C MET A 242 -13.44 -15.55 14.63
N ALA A 243 -12.39 -14.74 14.75
CA ALA A 243 -11.68 -14.49 16.00
C ALA A 243 -12.24 -13.32 16.81
N GLY A 244 -13.22 -12.57 16.27
CA GLY A 244 -13.74 -11.34 16.88
C GLY A 244 -12.78 -10.15 16.78
N VAL A 245 -11.79 -10.20 15.87
CA VAL A 245 -10.79 -9.14 15.65
C VAL A 245 -11.16 -8.34 14.40
N GLU A 246 -11.58 -7.10 14.59
CA GLU A 246 -12.01 -6.23 13.50
C GLU A 246 -10.84 -5.52 12.80
N ALA A 247 -11.14 -4.96 11.62
CA ALA A 247 -10.24 -4.14 10.81
C ALA A 247 -8.86 -4.79 10.56
N LEU A 248 -8.84 -6.12 10.40
CA LEU A 248 -7.62 -6.87 10.18
C LEU A 248 -7.17 -6.78 8.72
N HIS A 249 -5.98 -6.23 8.50
CA HIS A 249 -5.40 -6.09 7.16
C HIS A 249 -3.86 -6.20 7.20
N PRO A 250 -3.16 -6.48 6.08
CA PRO A 250 -1.73 -6.76 6.08
C PRO A 250 -0.85 -5.66 6.69
N HIS A 251 -1.27 -4.38 6.55
CA HIS A 251 -0.51 -3.27 7.14
C HIS A 251 -0.56 -3.25 8.68
N ARG A 252 -1.64 -3.77 9.29
CA ARG A 252 -1.72 -3.89 10.75
C ARG A 252 -0.68 -4.88 11.28
N PHE A 253 -0.49 -6.03 10.60
CA PHE A 253 0.58 -6.99 10.92
C PHE A 253 1.96 -6.38 10.79
N ARG A 254 2.20 -5.65 9.71
CA ARG A 254 3.48 -5.00 9.49
C ARG A 254 3.77 -3.90 10.52
N HIS A 255 2.72 -3.24 10.99
CA HIS A 255 2.83 -2.27 12.08
C HIS A 255 3.15 -2.95 13.41
N THR A 256 2.46 -4.05 13.72
CA THR A 256 2.75 -4.88 14.89
C THR A 256 4.19 -5.40 14.85
N PHE A 257 4.65 -5.95 13.73
CA PHE A 257 6.03 -6.37 13.55
C PHE A 257 7.04 -5.25 13.86
N ALA A 258 6.81 -4.05 13.32
CA ALA A 258 7.71 -2.92 13.55
C ALA A 258 7.71 -2.44 15.01
N HIS A 259 6.53 -2.41 15.62
CA HIS A 259 6.35 -2.07 17.03
C HIS A 259 7.10 -3.06 17.94
N ASP A 260 6.84 -4.35 17.77
CA ASP A 260 7.43 -5.41 18.59
C ASP A 260 8.95 -5.50 18.41
N PHE A 261 9.43 -5.35 17.17
CA PHE A 261 10.86 -5.32 16.87
C PHE A 261 11.57 -4.19 17.64
N LEU A 262 10.98 -2.99 17.63
CA LEU A 262 11.55 -1.84 18.34
C LEU A 262 11.42 -1.97 19.86
N LEU A 263 10.31 -2.51 20.39
CA LEU A 263 10.14 -2.76 21.82
C LEU A 263 11.12 -3.81 22.33
N SER A 264 11.43 -4.82 21.52
CA SER A 264 12.43 -5.85 21.84
C SER A 264 13.87 -5.33 21.80
N GLY A 265 14.09 -4.03 21.55
CA GLY A 265 15.41 -3.42 21.50
C GLY A 265 16.10 -3.45 20.15
N GLY A 266 15.36 -3.83 19.08
CA GLY A 266 15.87 -3.80 17.71
C GLY A 266 16.21 -2.38 17.26
N GLN A 267 17.25 -2.24 16.45
CA GLN A 267 17.70 -0.95 15.96
C GLN A 267 16.83 -0.48 14.79
N GLU A 268 16.56 0.83 14.73
CA GLU A 268 15.74 1.45 13.69
C GLU A 268 16.31 1.24 12.28
N ARG A 269 17.63 1.24 12.13
CA ARG A 269 18.32 0.99 10.87
C ARG A 269 18.09 -0.44 10.39
N ASP A 270 18.09 -1.42 11.28
CA ASP A 270 17.84 -2.82 10.95
C ASP A 270 16.38 -3.05 10.59
N LEU A 271 15.46 -2.44 11.34
CA LEU A 271 14.04 -2.44 10.99
C LEU A 271 13.80 -1.88 9.58
N LYS A 272 14.43 -0.74 9.27
CA LYS A 272 14.33 -0.12 7.93
C LYS A 272 14.79 -1.08 6.83
N ARG A 273 15.89 -1.80 7.06
CA ARG A 273 16.43 -2.82 6.13
C ARG A 273 15.49 -4.01 5.99
N LEU A 274 15.05 -4.62 7.11
CA LEU A 274 14.15 -5.78 7.14
C LEU A 274 12.79 -5.46 6.51
N ALA A 275 12.24 -4.30 6.84
CA ALA A 275 10.98 -3.84 6.29
C ALA A 275 11.08 -3.38 4.81
N GLY A 276 12.27 -3.13 4.29
CA GLY A 276 12.47 -2.60 2.92
C GLY A 276 11.91 -1.19 2.78
N TRP A 277 12.19 -0.30 3.76
CA TRP A 277 11.83 1.12 3.72
C TRP A 277 12.96 1.96 3.13
N SER A 278 12.61 2.86 2.21
CA SER A 278 13.56 3.77 1.57
C SER A 278 13.68 5.12 2.27
N SER A 279 12.73 5.48 3.15
CA SER A 279 12.70 6.78 3.85
C SER A 279 12.46 6.62 5.35
N ASP A 280 12.91 7.60 6.13
CA ASP A 280 12.72 7.64 7.59
C ASP A 280 11.28 8.01 7.97
N VAL A 281 10.51 8.66 7.08
CA VAL A 281 9.08 8.92 7.27
C VAL A 281 8.28 7.64 7.58
N MET A 282 8.69 6.51 6.96
CA MET A 282 8.06 5.22 7.26
C MET A 282 8.45 4.73 8.66
N LEU A 283 9.68 4.96 9.07
CA LEU A 283 10.16 4.61 10.40
C LEU A 283 9.43 5.43 11.48
N GLU A 284 9.32 6.75 11.29
CA GLU A 284 8.56 7.64 12.17
C GLU A 284 7.11 7.17 12.30
N ARG A 285 6.45 6.89 11.17
CA ARG A 285 5.06 6.46 11.14
C ARG A 285 4.81 5.14 11.86
N TYR A 286 5.68 4.15 11.68
CA TYR A 286 5.53 2.82 12.26
C TYR A 286 6.20 2.69 13.65
N GLY A 287 7.20 3.52 13.92
CA GLY A 287 7.92 3.55 15.18
C GLY A 287 7.25 4.38 16.27
N ALA A 288 6.36 5.31 15.90
CA ALA A 288 5.72 6.25 16.84
C ALA A 288 5.03 5.53 18.02
N SER A 289 4.32 4.40 17.74
CA SER A 289 3.63 3.63 18.78
C SER A 289 4.57 3.01 19.84
N ALA A 290 5.84 2.76 19.49
CA ALA A 290 6.85 2.23 20.40
C ALA A 290 7.75 3.32 21.01
N ALA A 291 7.75 4.54 20.45
CA ALA A 291 8.70 5.59 20.80
C ALA A 291 8.61 6.02 22.27
N ASP A 292 7.41 6.31 22.77
CA ASP A 292 7.20 6.76 24.14
C ASP A 292 7.55 5.66 25.15
N VAL A 293 7.19 4.42 24.88
CA VAL A 293 7.51 3.26 25.72
C VAL A 293 9.04 3.07 25.79
N ARG A 294 9.72 3.10 24.63
CA ARG A 294 11.19 3.00 24.56
C ARG A 294 11.87 4.15 25.30
N ALA A 295 11.43 5.39 25.11
CA ALA A 295 11.96 6.56 25.77
C ALA A 295 11.83 6.43 27.31
N ARG A 296 10.65 5.98 27.77
CA ARG A 296 10.41 5.72 29.19
C ARG A 296 11.34 4.65 29.76
N GLU A 297 11.51 3.53 29.07
CA GLU A 297 12.38 2.43 29.50
C GLU A 297 13.86 2.84 29.46
N ALA A 298 14.29 3.58 28.44
CA ALA A 298 15.64 4.14 28.38
C ALA A 298 15.91 5.11 29.55
N THR A 299 14.93 5.98 29.84
CA THR A 299 15.02 6.92 30.96
C THR A 299 15.08 6.19 32.29
N LYS A 300 14.33 5.11 32.50
CA LYS A 300 14.42 4.28 33.72
C LYS A 300 15.80 3.66 33.89
N ARG A 301 16.47 3.21 32.81
CA ARG A 301 17.84 2.66 32.85
C ARG A 301 18.89 3.72 33.21
N LEU A 302 18.68 4.97 32.79
CA LEU A 302 19.63 6.06 33.05
C LEU A 302 19.63 6.51 34.50
N ARG A 303 18.54 6.53 35.20
CA ARG A 303 18.28 6.92 36.63
C ARG A 303 19.49 7.47 37.42
N ARG A 304 20.08 8.55 36.93
CA ARG A 304 21.21 9.20 37.62
C ARG A 304 20.81 9.77 38.98
N GLY A 305 19.60 10.36 39.10
CA GLY A 305 19.12 10.94 40.36
C GLY A 305 18.81 9.92 41.46
N GLY A 306 18.81 8.62 41.20
CA GLY A 306 18.67 7.57 42.21
C GLY A 306 19.98 6.87 42.55
N ARG A 307 21.13 7.39 42.04
CA ARG A 307 22.47 6.87 42.32
C ARG A 307 23.30 7.78 43.25
N VAL A 308 22.70 8.89 43.69
CA VAL A 308 23.33 9.87 44.61
C VAL A 308 22.54 9.86 45.90
#